data_30a74eeb050f41dbd66630406c1d0a1f
#
_entry.id   30a74eeb050f41dbd66630406c1d0a1f
#
_cell.length_a   1.000
_cell.length_b   1.000
_cell.length_c   1.000
_cell.angle_alpha   90.00
_cell.angle_beta   90.00
_cell.angle_gamma   90.00
#
_symmetry.space_group_name_H-M   'P 1'
#
loop_
_entity.id
_entity.type
_entity.pdbx_description
1 polymer ?
#
loop_
_entity_poly.entity_id
_entity_poly.type
_entity_poly.pdbx_seq_one_letter_code
_entity_poly.pdbx_strand_id
1 'polypeptide(L)'
;SWVQFRQACELVRSGRVGRLQRVEIGLPIDPTAPDNPEQPIPANLDYNTWLGPTPEAYYTEQRVHPQNSVATRPGWLRHEAYCLGMITGWGAHHYDTAHWAMNVEDTGPSRIEATAEFPKNKIWNVHGAYHVELDYPNQVKVVVTDKFNNGLKFIGDEGWIWVTRDSEITPSDPTAKLKKEIKALDASDPKLLDPQGLSVRLPVSKEHHLNWLECVKSRKTPLAPAHIAHRSNSACIISWIAMKLGRPLTWDPKAERFVNDDQANSMLSLPQREGFGIHTILKS
;
A
#
# COMPACT_ATOMS: atom_id res chain seq x y z
N SER A 1 1.18 4.13 -15.01
CA SER A 1 0.41 2.91 -14.68
C SER A 1 0.60 1.85 -15.74
N TRP A 2 0.74 0.62 -15.33
CA TRP A 2 0.82 -0.49 -16.26
C TRP A 2 -0.56 -0.77 -16.85
N VAL A 3 -0.58 -1.07 -18.14
CA VAL A 3 -1.82 -1.18 -18.94
C VAL A 3 -2.82 -2.19 -18.34
N GLN A 4 -2.33 -3.34 -17.87
CA GLN A 4 -3.17 -4.41 -17.34
C GLN A 4 -3.97 -4.01 -16.09
N PHE A 5 -3.44 -3.12 -15.22
CA PHE A 5 -4.18 -2.64 -14.06
C PHE A 5 -5.37 -1.76 -14.46
N ARG A 6 -5.15 -0.85 -15.43
CA ARG A 6 -6.25 -0.05 -15.99
C ARG A 6 -7.29 -0.95 -16.66
N GLN A 7 -6.86 -1.92 -17.45
CA GLN A 7 -7.76 -2.87 -18.11
C GLN A 7 -8.58 -3.66 -17.10
N ALA A 8 -7.97 -4.20 -16.03
CA ALA A 8 -8.68 -4.89 -14.97
C ALA A 8 -9.75 -3.99 -14.34
N CYS A 9 -9.41 -2.73 -14.01
CA CYS A 9 -10.37 -1.78 -13.44
C CYS A 9 -11.50 -1.45 -14.42
N GLU A 10 -11.23 -1.26 -15.71
CA GLU A 10 -12.26 -1.04 -16.74
C GLU A 10 -13.21 -2.23 -16.86
N LEU A 11 -12.68 -3.46 -16.86
CA LEU A 11 -13.46 -4.70 -16.94
C LEU A 11 -14.36 -4.87 -15.72
N VAL A 12 -13.80 -4.70 -14.51
CA VAL A 12 -14.57 -4.82 -13.25
C VAL A 12 -15.66 -3.75 -13.19
N ARG A 13 -15.33 -2.47 -13.45
CA ARG A 13 -16.30 -1.36 -13.43
C ARG A 13 -17.36 -1.46 -14.54
N SER A 14 -17.07 -2.19 -15.61
CA SER A 14 -18.03 -2.48 -16.68
C SER A 14 -18.88 -3.73 -16.40
N GLY A 15 -18.75 -4.33 -15.21
CA GLY A 15 -19.59 -5.46 -14.79
C GLY A 15 -19.18 -6.82 -15.35
N ARG A 16 -17.95 -6.99 -15.85
CA ARG A 16 -17.51 -8.27 -16.43
C ARG A 16 -17.50 -9.44 -15.43
N VAL A 17 -17.34 -9.16 -14.15
CA VAL A 17 -17.40 -10.17 -13.09
C VAL A 17 -18.80 -10.29 -12.46
N GLY A 18 -19.81 -9.62 -13.04
CA GLY A 18 -21.13 -9.46 -12.43
C GLY A 18 -21.06 -8.51 -11.23
N ARG A 19 -21.84 -8.78 -10.18
CA ARG A 19 -21.77 -8.02 -8.94
C ARG A 19 -20.49 -8.38 -8.17
N LEU A 20 -19.57 -7.41 -8.03
CA LEU A 20 -18.36 -7.58 -7.26
C LEU A 20 -18.69 -7.85 -5.78
N GLN A 21 -18.18 -8.91 -5.22
CA GLN A 21 -18.41 -9.35 -3.84
C GLN A 21 -17.17 -9.27 -2.98
N ARG A 22 -16.01 -9.59 -3.57
CA ARG A 22 -14.75 -9.70 -2.83
C ARG A 22 -13.56 -9.25 -3.68
N VAL A 23 -12.60 -8.60 -3.03
CA VAL A 23 -11.28 -8.34 -3.59
C VAL A 23 -10.24 -9.03 -2.71
N GLU A 24 -9.37 -9.82 -3.32
CA GLU A 24 -8.22 -10.45 -2.66
C GLU A 24 -6.96 -9.70 -3.07
N ILE A 25 -6.18 -9.27 -2.07
CA ILE A 25 -4.91 -8.58 -2.26
C ILE A 25 -3.80 -9.42 -1.65
N GLY A 26 -2.85 -9.85 -2.47
CA GLY A 26 -1.62 -10.48 -2.01
C GLY A 26 -0.51 -9.46 -1.91
N LEU A 27 0.14 -9.40 -0.75
CA LEU A 27 1.34 -8.59 -0.56
C LEU A 27 2.45 -9.45 0.06
N PRO A 28 3.71 -9.27 -0.35
CA PRO A 28 4.82 -9.96 0.30
C PRO A 28 5.01 -9.48 1.74
N ILE A 29 5.85 -10.18 2.48
CA ILE A 29 6.34 -9.75 3.80
C ILE A 29 7.81 -9.34 3.71
N ASP A 30 8.24 -8.46 4.60
CA ASP A 30 9.65 -8.17 4.75
C ASP A 30 10.36 -9.33 5.46
N PRO A 31 11.57 -9.71 5.00
CA PRO A 31 12.37 -10.70 5.70
C PRO A 31 12.82 -10.14 7.06
N THR A 32 12.81 -10.99 8.08
CA THR A 32 13.38 -10.68 9.39
C THR A 32 14.91 -10.72 9.34
N ALA A 33 15.55 -9.94 10.21
CA ALA A 33 16.99 -9.97 10.43
C ALA A 33 17.28 -9.70 11.92
N PRO A 34 18.41 -10.18 12.46
CA PRO A 34 18.85 -9.77 13.79
C PRO A 34 19.17 -8.28 13.83
N ASP A 35 19.11 -7.69 15.01
CA ASP A 35 19.52 -6.30 15.21
C ASP A 35 21.02 -6.11 14.88
N ASN A 36 21.30 -5.07 14.13
CA ASN A 36 22.67 -4.68 13.81
C ASN A 36 23.25 -3.80 14.93
N PRO A 37 24.56 -3.93 15.23
CA PRO A 37 25.20 -3.09 16.22
C PRO A 37 25.25 -1.62 15.79
N GLU A 38 25.37 -0.74 16.76
CA GLU A 38 25.69 0.67 16.53
C GLU A 38 27.03 0.83 15.81
N GLN A 39 27.09 1.77 14.89
CA GLN A 39 28.27 2.11 14.10
C GLN A 39 28.53 3.61 14.16
N PRO A 40 29.79 4.07 13.97
CA PRO A 40 30.08 5.48 13.83
C PRO A 40 29.34 6.10 12.64
N ILE A 41 28.78 7.29 12.83
CA ILE A 41 28.15 8.05 11.75
C ILE A 41 29.21 8.47 10.74
N PRO A 42 29.08 8.17 9.43
CA PRO A 42 30.02 8.62 8.41
C PRO A 42 30.13 10.14 8.36
N ALA A 43 31.33 10.67 8.17
CA ALA A 43 31.58 12.11 8.18
C ALA A 43 30.83 12.90 7.10
N ASN A 44 30.41 12.24 6.02
CA ASN A 44 29.65 12.80 4.92
C ASN A 44 28.13 12.62 5.05
N LEU A 45 27.63 12.14 6.20
CA LEU A 45 26.22 11.94 6.47
C LEU A 45 25.74 12.89 7.58
N ASP A 46 24.85 13.81 7.25
CA ASP A 46 24.04 14.51 8.24
C ASP A 46 22.94 13.58 8.75
N TYR A 47 23.30 12.78 9.76
CA TYR A 47 22.39 11.76 10.29
C TYR A 47 21.19 12.37 11.02
N ASN A 48 21.32 13.55 11.59
CA ASN A 48 20.23 14.26 12.24
C ASN A 48 19.13 14.67 11.22
N THR A 49 19.55 15.22 10.10
CA THR A 49 18.64 15.53 8.98
C THR A 49 18.08 14.27 8.36
N TRP A 50 18.86 13.19 8.23
CA TRP A 50 18.37 11.90 7.73
C TRP A 50 17.28 11.31 8.63
N LEU A 51 17.40 11.36 9.95
CA LEU A 51 16.37 10.93 10.89
C LEU A 51 15.07 11.74 10.72
N GLY A 52 15.17 13.03 10.39
CA GLY A 52 14.02 13.91 10.22
C GLY A 52 13.11 13.94 11.45
N PRO A 53 11.78 13.85 11.29
CA PRO A 53 10.83 13.90 12.39
C PRO A 53 10.78 12.61 13.23
N THR A 54 11.47 11.54 12.86
CA THR A 54 11.40 10.27 13.58
C THR A 54 12.14 10.33 14.92
N PRO A 55 11.83 9.45 15.88
CA PRO A 55 12.59 9.35 17.12
C PRO A 55 14.08 9.12 16.88
N GLU A 56 14.91 9.62 17.78
CA GLU A 56 16.35 9.36 17.74
C GLU A 56 16.64 7.87 17.84
N ALA A 57 17.54 7.42 16.98
CA ALA A 57 17.99 6.03 16.94
C ALA A 57 19.48 5.99 16.57
N TYR A 58 20.22 5.01 17.09
CA TYR A 58 21.62 4.86 16.74
C TYR A 58 21.83 4.57 15.25
N TYR A 59 22.98 4.97 14.72
CA TYR A 59 23.31 4.71 13.33
C TYR A 59 23.72 3.26 13.10
N THR A 60 23.26 2.69 12.00
CA THR A 60 23.79 1.46 11.40
C THR A 60 23.64 1.54 9.89
N GLU A 61 24.68 1.15 9.16
CA GLU A 61 24.70 1.18 7.69
C GLU A 61 23.51 0.42 7.08
N GLN A 62 23.19 -0.74 7.64
CA GLN A 62 22.14 -1.61 7.14
C GLN A 62 20.73 -0.98 7.16
N ARG A 63 20.49 -0.02 8.08
CA ARG A 63 19.23 0.72 8.13
C ARG A 63 19.21 1.89 7.17
N VAL A 64 20.32 2.61 7.06
CA VAL A 64 20.37 3.91 6.39
C VAL A 64 20.62 3.76 4.89
N HIS A 65 21.59 2.95 4.51
CA HIS A 65 22.04 2.84 3.15
C HIS A 65 21.34 1.71 2.38
N PRO A 66 21.13 1.86 1.07
CA PRO A 66 20.74 0.74 0.25
C PRO A 66 21.86 -0.30 0.27
N GLN A 67 21.50 -1.56 0.46
CA GLN A 67 22.43 -2.66 0.37
C GLN A 67 22.99 -2.75 -1.06
N ASN A 68 24.15 -3.35 -1.23
CA ASN A 68 24.94 -3.39 -2.48
C ASN A 68 24.22 -3.93 -3.74
N SER A 69 22.93 -4.11 -3.70
CA SER A 69 22.12 -4.60 -4.82
C SER A 69 20.79 -3.88 -4.84
N VAL A 70 20.35 -3.49 -6.03
CA VAL A 70 18.98 -2.97 -6.27
C VAL A 70 17.88 -3.99 -5.93
N ALA A 71 18.24 -5.28 -5.82
CA ALA A 71 17.35 -6.33 -5.35
C ALA A 71 17.19 -6.37 -3.83
N THR A 72 17.97 -5.59 -3.07
CA THR A 72 17.90 -5.51 -1.62
C THR A 72 17.13 -4.26 -1.22
N ARG A 73 16.06 -4.44 -0.46
CA ARG A 73 15.31 -3.29 0.08
C ARG A 73 16.18 -2.53 1.08
N PRO A 74 16.19 -1.18 1.06
CA PRO A 74 16.82 -0.39 2.10
C PRO A 74 16.28 -0.78 3.47
N GLY A 75 17.18 -0.85 4.47
CA GLY A 75 16.79 -1.31 5.81
C GLY A 75 15.73 -0.46 6.48
N TRP A 76 15.70 0.86 6.23
CA TRP A 76 14.70 1.76 6.80
C TRP A 76 13.25 1.39 6.41
N LEU A 77 13.03 0.70 5.30
CA LEU A 77 11.71 0.18 4.91
C LEU A 77 11.19 -0.92 5.86
N ARG A 78 12.04 -1.47 6.70
CA ARG A 78 11.71 -2.50 7.70
C ARG A 78 11.67 -1.96 9.13
N HIS A 79 11.63 -0.64 9.28
CA HIS A 79 11.58 0.03 10.57
C HIS A 79 10.32 0.90 10.66
N GLU A 80 9.45 0.63 11.64
CA GLU A 80 8.14 1.27 11.77
C GLU A 80 8.18 2.79 11.91
N ALA A 81 9.28 3.37 12.38
CA ALA A 81 9.43 4.83 12.43
C ALA A 81 9.46 5.48 11.03
N TYR A 82 9.77 4.73 9.97
CA TYR A 82 9.91 5.25 8.61
C TYR A 82 8.92 4.62 7.63
N CYS A 83 8.58 3.36 7.82
CA CYS A 83 7.69 2.61 6.96
C CYS A 83 6.97 1.54 7.79
N LEU A 84 5.67 1.36 7.56
CA LEU A 84 4.87 0.39 8.32
C LEU A 84 4.94 -1.03 7.72
N GLY A 85 5.95 -1.31 6.90
CA GLY A 85 6.14 -2.58 6.23
C GLY A 85 5.40 -2.67 4.90
N MET A 86 5.23 -3.90 4.40
CA MET A 86 4.63 -4.16 3.10
C MET A 86 3.18 -3.73 2.98
N ILE A 87 2.44 -3.64 4.09
CA ILE A 87 1.06 -3.13 4.09
C ILE A 87 0.97 -1.70 3.57
N THR A 88 2.00 -0.86 3.79
CA THR A 88 2.08 0.49 3.23
C THR A 88 2.96 0.56 1.99
N GLY A 89 4.02 -0.24 1.91
CA GLY A 89 4.94 -0.26 0.77
C GLY A 89 4.25 -0.74 -0.52
N TRP A 90 3.96 -2.03 -0.62
CA TRP A 90 3.19 -2.59 -1.73
C TRP A 90 1.70 -2.28 -1.61
N GLY A 91 1.18 -2.19 -0.38
CA GLY A 91 -0.21 -1.87 -0.12
C GLY A 91 -0.66 -0.60 -0.81
N ALA A 92 0.13 0.48 -0.79
CA ALA A 92 -0.19 1.73 -1.47
C ALA A 92 -0.53 1.56 -2.96
N HIS A 93 0.08 0.58 -3.64
CA HIS A 93 -0.25 0.28 -5.05
C HIS A 93 -1.52 -0.56 -5.19
N HIS A 94 -1.69 -1.56 -4.34
CA HIS A 94 -2.77 -2.54 -4.51
C HIS A 94 -4.09 -2.06 -3.90
N TYR A 95 -4.08 -1.37 -2.77
CA TYR A 95 -5.27 -0.71 -2.25
C TYR A 95 -5.79 0.37 -3.20
N ASP A 96 -4.87 1.16 -3.81
CA ASP A 96 -5.23 2.15 -4.81
C ASP A 96 -5.92 1.52 -6.03
N THR A 97 -5.34 0.43 -6.56
CA THR A 97 -5.95 -0.33 -7.67
C THR A 97 -7.31 -0.92 -7.27
N ALA A 98 -7.45 -1.43 -6.02
CA ALA A 98 -8.72 -1.95 -5.52
C ALA A 98 -9.77 -0.85 -5.42
N HIS A 99 -9.43 0.31 -4.85
CA HIS A 99 -10.32 1.48 -4.79
C HIS A 99 -10.75 1.93 -6.18
N TRP A 100 -9.81 2.00 -7.12
CA TRP A 100 -10.08 2.37 -8.50
C TRP A 100 -11.06 1.40 -9.17
N ALA A 101 -10.84 0.09 -9.04
CA ALA A 101 -11.73 -0.94 -9.58
C ALA A 101 -13.12 -0.95 -8.92
N MET A 102 -13.19 -0.74 -7.61
CA MET A 102 -14.44 -0.67 -6.84
C MET A 102 -15.18 0.65 -7.02
N ASN A 103 -14.58 1.68 -7.64
CA ASN A 103 -15.11 3.04 -7.73
C ASN A 103 -15.40 3.67 -6.35
N VAL A 104 -14.46 3.53 -5.41
CA VAL A 104 -14.57 4.01 -4.03
C VAL A 104 -13.37 4.91 -3.64
N GLU A 105 -12.81 5.61 -4.60
CA GLU A 105 -11.60 6.42 -4.43
C GLU A 105 -11.79 7.59 -3.45
N ASP A 106 -13.02 8.05 -3.25
CA ASP A 106 -13.37 9.16 -2.34
C ASP A 106 -13.77 8.71 -0.93
N THR A 107 -13.64 7.41 -0.63
CA THR A 107 -14.08 6.85 0.66
C THR A 107 -13.07 5.82 1.18
N GLY A 108 -13.47 4.96 2.08
CA GLY A 108 -12.68 3.90 2.68
C GLY A 108 -13.55 2.81 3.29
N PRO A 109 -12.94 1.81 3.93
CA PRO A 109 -13.68 0.78 4.65
C PRO A 109 -14.43 1.37 5.85
N SER A 110 -15.47 0.68 6.30
CA SER A 110 -16.22 1.03 7.52
C SER A 110 -15.80 0.16 8.71
N ARG A 111 -15.31 -1.05 8.47
CA ARG A 111 -14.85 -1.98 9.50
C ARG A 111 -13.54 -2.62 9.06
N ILE A 112 -12.63 -2.79 10.00
CA ILE A 112 -11.35 -3.43 9.81
C ILE A 112 -11.15 -4.49 10.91
N GLU A 113 -10.72 -5.68 10.52
CA GLU A 113 -10.28 -6.72 11.42
C GLU A 113 -8.95 -7.27 10.92
N ALA A 114 -7.96 -7.40 11.82
CA ALA A 114 -6.64 -7.83 11.41
C ALA A 114 -5.90 -8.61 12.48
N THR A 115 -5.04 -9.50 12.01
CA THR A 115 -4.02 -10.19 12.82
C THR A 115 -2.67 -10.08 12.15
N ALA A 116 -1.60 -9.96 12.91
CA ALA A 116 -0.25 -9.95 12.39
C ALA A 116 0.77 -10.43 13.43
N GLU A 117 1.89 -10.93 12.94
CA GLU A 117 3.08 -11.21 13.74
C GLU A 117 4.01 -10.01 13.70
N PHE A 118 4.53 -9.60 14.86
CA PHE A 118 5.52 -8.53 14.93
C PHE A 118 6.81 -9.07 15.56
N PRO A 119 7.97 -8.86 14.90
CA PRO A 119 9.26 -9.23 15.48
C PRO A 119 9.55 -8.40 16.74
N LYS A 120 10.25 -8.99 17.70
CA LYS A 120 10.68 -8.32 18.93
C LYS A 120 12.03 -7.56 18.77
N ASN A 121 12.41 -7.24 17.54
CA ASN A 121 13.65 -6.58 17.22
C ASN A 121 13.52 -5.06 17.36
N LYS A 122 14.62 -4.37 17.63
CA LYS A 122 14.64 -2.91 17.79
C LYS A 122 14.63 -2.17 16.46
N ILE A 123 15.26 -2.76 15.43
CA ILE A 123 15.47 -2.12 14.12
C ILE A 123 14.52 -2.69 13.08
N TRP A 124 14.40 -4.01 13.00
CA TRP A 124 13.58 -4.72 12.03
C TRP A 124 12.26 -5.12 12.68
N ASN A 125 11.34 -4.17 12.82
CA ASN A 125 10.15 -4.30 13.66
C ASN A 125 8.83 -4.13 12.90
N VAL A 126 8.85 -4.07 11.57
CA VAL A 126 7.64 -4.12 10.76
C VAL A 126 7.00 -5.50 10.81
N HIS A 127 5.73 -5.59 10.45
CA HIS A 127 4.96 -6.85 10.52
C HIS A 127 5.57 -7.97 9.65
N GLY A 128 5.46 -9.21 10.16
CA GLY A 128 5.68 -10.45 9.42
C GLY A 128 4.40 -10.94 8.75
N ALA A 129 4.04 -12.22 8.99
CA ALA A 129 2.80 -12.82 8.49
C ALA A 129 1.56 -12.08 9.00
N TYR A 130 0.54 -11.93 8.16
CA TYR A 130 -0.62 -11.12 8.51
C TYR A 130 -1.86 -11.53 7.72
N HIS A 131 -3.02 -11.12 8.25
CA HIS A 131 -4.32 -11.22 7.61
C HIS A 131 -5.16 -9.99 7.98
N VAL A 132 -5.74 -9.32 6.98
CA VAL A 132 -6.61 -8.16 7.14
C VAL A 132 -7.90 -8.38 6.38
N GLU A 133 -9.02 -8.08 7.02
CA GLU A 133 -10.33 -8.02 6.39
C GLU A 133 -10.90 -6.61 6.54
N LEU A 134 -11.42 -6.06 5.44
CA LEU A 134 -12.02 -4.74 5.39
C LEU A 134 -13.41 -4.85 4.76
N ASP A 135 -14.41 -4.32 5.44
CA ASP A 135 -15.76 -4.21 4.91
C ASP A 135 -15.98 -2.80 4.38
N TYR A 136 -16.39 -2.69 3.12
CA TYR A 136 -16.67 -1.43 2.46
C TYR A 136 -18.17 -1.12 2.42
N PRO A 137 -18.58 0.18 2.38
CA PRO A 137 -19.99 0.57 2.35
C PRO A 137 -20.78 0.01 1.15
N ASN A 138 -20.10 -0.28 0.03
CA ASN A 138 -20.69 -0.92 -1.16
C ASN A 138 -20.86 -2.45 -1.01
N GLN A 139 -20.72 -2.99 0.20
CA GLN A 139 -20.83 -4.42 0.55
C GLN A 139 -19.74 -5.32 -0.04
N VAL A 140 -18.68 -4.76 -0.59
CA VAL A 140 -17.51 -5.52 -1.02
C VAL A 140 -16.60 -5.77 0.18
N LYS A 141 -16.19 -7.03 0.37
CA LYS A 141 -15.16 -7.42 1.32
C LYS A 141 -13.79 -7.42 0.65
N VAL A 142 -12.84 -6.71 1.22
CA VAL A 142 -11.43 -6.76 0.80
C VAL A 142 -10.63 -7.59 1.79
N VAL A 143 -9.88 -8.57 1.30
CA VAL A 143 -9.01 -9.44 2.12
C VAL A 143 -7.58 -9.26 1.67
N VAL A 144 -6.69 -8.94 2.61
CA VAL A 144 -5.28 -8.69 2.34
C VAL A 144 -4.42 -9.63 3.17
N THR A 145 -3.53 -10.38 2.54
CA THR A 145 -2.68 -11.34 3.25
C THR A 145 -1.42 -11.70 2.47
N ASP A 146 -0.39 -12.14 3.18
CA ASP A 146 0.83 -12.71 2.62
C ASP A 146 0.64 -14.12 2.01
N LYS A 147 -0.53 -14.73 2.20
CA LYS A 147 -0.82 -16.08 1.68
C LYS A 147 -1.27 -16.07 0.22
N PHE A 148 -1.72 -14.94 -0.29
CA PHE A 148 -2.05 -14.78 -1.71
C PHE A 148 -0.79 -14.44 -2.52
N ASN A 149 -0.83 -14.72 -3.82
CA ASN A 149 0.20 -14.21 -4.73
C ASN A 149 0.17 -12.69 -4.76
N ASN A 150 1.33 -12.05 -4.94
CA ASN A 150 1.41 -10.58 -5.05
C ASN A 150 0.62 -10.09 -6.27
N GLY A 151 -0.45 -9.37 -6.01
CA GLY A 151 -1.42 -8.91 -7.01
C GLY A 151 -2.82 -8.76 -6.43
N LEU A 152 -3.81 -8.63 -7.32
CA LEU A 152 -5.20 -8.47 -6.96
C LEU A 152 -6.09 -9.47 -7.69
N LYS A 153 -7.11 -9.98 -7.01
CA LYS A 153 -8.17 -10.80 -7.60
C LYS A 153 -9.52 -10.20 -7.26
N PHE A 154 -10.26 -9.83 -8.29
CA PHE A 154 -11.61 -9.29 -8.19
C PHE A 154 -12.61 -10.42 -8.43
N ILE A 155 -13.48 -10.70 -7.47
CA ILE A 155 -14.38 -11.85 -7.45
C ILE A 155 -15.83 -11.36 -7.38
N GLY A 156 -16.61 -11.72 -8.37
CA GLY A 156 -18.05 -11.46 -8.44
C GLY A 156 -18.85 -12.72 -8.67
N ASP A 157 -20.15 -12.59 -8.89
CA ASP A 157 -21.07 -13.72 -9.09
C ASP A 157 -20.97 -14.36 -10.48
N GLU A 158 -20.32 -13.71 -11.45
CA GLU A 158 -20.09 -14.27 -12.80
C GLU A 158 -18.66 -14.76 -13.04
N GLY A 159 -17.78 -14.60 -12.06
CA GLY A 159 -16.40 -15.07 -12.14
C GLY A 159 -15.39 -14.15 -11.48
N TRP A 160 -14.13 -14.28 -11.87
CA TRP A 160 -13.06 -13.46 -11.31
C TRP A 160 -12.09 -12.97 -12.37
N ILE A 161 -11.46 -11.82 -12.07
CA ILE A 161 -10.34 -11.24 -12.81
C ILE A 161 -9.15 -11.08 -11.87
N TRP A 162 -7.98 -11.50 -12.33
CA TRP A 162 -6.69 -11.37 -11.66
C TRP A 162 -5.80 -10.37 -12.37
N VAL A 163 -5.02 -9.58 -11.61
CA VAL A 163 -4.01 -8.68 -12.16
C VAL A 163 -2.77 -8.59 -11.27
N THR A 164 -1.61 -8.57 -11.90
CA THR A 164 -0.30 -8.35 -11.25
C THR A 164 0.65 -7.59 -12.18
N ARG A 165 1.83 -7.20 -11.65
CA ARG A 165 2.88 -6.52 -12.43
C ARG A 165 3.60 -7.40 -13.44
N ASP A 166 3.20 -8.64 -13.60
CA ASP A 166 3.93 -9.66 -14.33
C ASP A 166 4.89 -10.48 -13.45
N SER A 167 5.51 -11.48 -14.09
CA SER A 167 6.50 -12.37 -13.44
C SER A 167 7.85 -11.71 -13.19
N GLU A 168 8.02 -10.44 -13.51
CA GLU A 168 9.29 -9.73 -13.31
C GLU A 168 9.59 -9.52 -11.83
N ILE A 169 10.82 -9.91 -11.43
CA ILE A 169 11.35 -9.57 -10.11
C ILE A 169 11.53 -8.06 -10.05
N THR A 170 10.76 -7.41 -9.19
CA THR A 170 11.03 -6.00 -8.88
C THR A 170 11.91 -5.90 -7.64
N PRO A 171 12.84 -4.93 -7.57
CA PRO A 171 13.70 -4.74 -6.39
C PRO A 171 12.92 -4.53 -5.10
N SER A 172 11.67 -4.11 -5.21
CA SER A 172 10.77 -3.85 -4.08
C SER A 172 9.99 -5.08 -3.60
N ASP A 173 10.10 -6.24 -4.27
CA ASP A 173 9.49 -7.48 -3.83
C ASP A 173 10.57 -8.52 -3.49
N PRO A 174 11.01 -8.59 -2.22
CA PRO A 174 12.09 -9.49 -1.81
C PRO A 174 11.68 -10.97 -1.84
N THR A 175 10.39 -11.25 -1.98
CA THR A 175 9.84 -12.62 -2.01
C THR A 175 9.42 -13.06 -3.41
N ALA A 176 9.54 -12.19 -4.40
CA ALA A 176 9.20 -12.49 -5.79
C ALA A 176 10.06 -13.65 -6.30
N LYS A 177 9.53 -14.84 -6.17
CA LYS A 177 10.01 -16.00 -6.92
C LYS A 177 9.27 -15.98 -8.24
N LEU A 178 10.00 -15.82 -9.33
CA LEU A 178 9.47 -15.94 -10.68
C LEU A 178 8.74 -17.29 -10.82
N LYS A 179 7.44 -17.26 -10.67
CA LYS A 179 6.59 -18.34 -11.16
C LYS A 179 6.28 -17.97 -12.61
N LYS A 180 6.99 -18.57 -13.54
CA LYS A 180 6.83 -18.37 -15.01
C LYS A 180 5.40 -18.59 -15.53
N GLU A 181 4.49 -19.02 -14.67
CA GLU A 181 3.12 -19.41 -14.99
C GLU A 181 2.06 -18.37 -14.61
N ILE A 182 2.44 -17.27 -13.94
CA ILE A 182 1.48 -16.23 -13.54
C ILE A 182 1.34 -15.21 -14.67
N LYS A 183 0.16 -15.15 -15.26
CA LYS A 183 -0.16 -14.12 -16.24
C LYS A 183 -0.38 -12.77 -15.54
N ALA A 184 0.06 -11.70 -16.19
CA ALA A 184 -0.12 -10.33 -15.70
C ALA A 184 -1.60 -9.93 -15.60
N LEU A 185 -2.44 -10.47 -16.48
CA LEU A 185 -3.90 -10.35 -16.47
C LEU A 185 -4.50 -11.72 -16.81
N ASP A 186 -5.41 -12.21 -15.97
CA ASP A 186 -6.07 -13.50 -16.13
C ASP A 186 -7.52 -13.46 -15.61
N ALA A 187 -8.34 -14.45 -15.95
CA ALA A 187 -9.72 -14.54 -15.50
C ALA A 187 -10.18 -16.00 -15.41
N SER A 188 -11.27 -16.24 -14.68
CA SER A 188 -11.94 -17.54 -14.61
C SER A 188 -12.47 -18.03 -15.98
N ASP A 189 -12.88 -17.10 -16.83
CA ASP A 189 -13.23 -17.32 -18.23
C ASP A 189 -12.54 -16.23 -19.08
N PRO A 190 -11.78 -16.59 -20.12
CA PRO A 190 -11.14 -15.63 -21.01
C PRO A 190 -12.10 -14.60 -21.63
N LYS A 191 -13.39 -14.91 -21.75
CA LYS A 191 -14.42 -13.98 -22.24
C LYS A 191 -14.59 -12.76 -21.34
N LEU A 192 -14.30 -12.86 -20.04
CA LEU A 192 -14.35 -11.75 -19.09
C LEU A 192 -13.31 -10.68 -19.41
N LEU A 193 -12.26 -11.04 -20.16
CA LEU A 193 -11.17 -10.14 -20.55
C LEU A 193 -11.43 -9.43 -21.90
N ASP A 194 -12.57 -9.68 -22.55
CA ASP A 194 -12.88 -9.02 -23.82
C ASP A 194 -13.03 -7.50 -23.61
N PRO A 195 -12.20 -6.67 -24.27
CA PRO A 195 -12.27 -5.22 -24.14
C PRO A 195 -13.38 -4.57 -24.98
N GLN A 196 -14.13 -5.33 -25.76
CA GLN A 196 -15.21 -4.80 -26.59
C GLN A 196 -16.44 -4.47 -25.74
N GLY A 197 -17.16 -3.41 -26.09
CA GLY A 197 -18.43 -3.05 -25.46
C GLY A 197 -18.31 -2.65 -23.96
N LEU A 198 -17.14 -2.30 -23.46
CA LEU A 198 -17.01 -1.81 -22.09
C LEU A 198 -17.71 -0.47 -21.90
N SER A 199 -18.58 -0.39 -20.89
CA SER A 199 -19.32 0.82 -20.52
C SER A 199 -18.46 1.85 -19.81
N VAL A 200 -17.34 1.43 -19.21
CA VAL A 200 -16.41 2.30 -18.50
C VAL A 200 -15.07 2.31 -19.21
N ARG A 201 -14.57 3.51 -19.52
CA ARG A 201 -13.21 3.76 -20.02
C ARG A 201 -12.50 4.72 -19.08
N LEU A 202 -11.36 4.30 -18.58
CA LEU A 202 -10.57 5.06 -17.62
C LEU A 202 -9.49 5.89 -18.34
N PRO A 203 -9.08 7.03 -17.78
CA PRO A 203 -8.03 7.86 -18.37
C PRO A 203 -6.75 7.08 -18.64
N VAL A 204 -6.13 7.37 -19.77
CA VAL A 204 -4.85 6.75 -20.18
C VAL A 204 -3.73 7.76 -19.99
N SER A 205 -2.71 7.38 -19.23
CA SER A 205 -1.43 8.09 -19.19
C SER A 205 -0.32 7.12 -19.56
N LYS A 206 0.45 7.46 -20.58
CA LYS A 206 1.62 6.68 -21.01
C LYS A 206 2.84 6.98 -20.15
N GLU A 207 2.90 8.17 -19.55
CA GLU A 207 4.04 8.69 -18.82
C GLU A 207 3.56 9.54 -17.62
N HIS A 208 3.87 9.10 -16.41
CA HIS A 208 3.44 9.79 -15.18
C HIS A 208 4.09 11.15 -14.98
N HIS A 209 5.40 11.25 -15.23
CA HIS A 209 6.12 12.50 -15.07
C HIS A 209 5.61 13.56 -16.06
N LEU A 210 5.34 13.16 -17.31
CA LEU A 210 4.75 14.04 -18.30
C LEU A 210 3.36 14.53 -17.88
N ASN A 211 2.50 13.61 -17.42
CA ASN A 211 1.17 13.97 -16.91
C ASN A 211 1.27 15.00 -15.77
N TRP A 212 2.16 14.76 -14.80
CA TRP A 212 2.40 15.70 -13.71
C TRP A 212 2.87 17.07 -14.20
N LEU A 213 3.88 17.13 -15.08
CA LEU A 213 4.39 18.37 -15.64
C LEU A 213 3.34 19.14 -16.44
N GLU A 214 2.53 18.45 -17.24
CA GLU A 214 1.42 19.06 -17.98
C GLU A 214 0.36 19.62 -17.03
N CYS A 215 0.05 18.94 -15.93
CA CYS A 215 -0.88 19.40 -14.92
C CYS A 215 -0.32 20.61 -14.14
N VAL A 216 0.98 20.65 -13.85
CA VAL A 216 1.63 21.83 -13.27
C VAL A 216 1.44 23.04 -14.17
N LYS A 217 1.63 22.90 -15.49
CA LYS A 217 1.46 23.99 -16.47
C LYS A 217 0.00 24.40 -16.68
N SER A 218 -0.88 23.41 -16.85
CA SER A 218 -2.29 23.65 -17.20
C SER A 218 -3.20 23.89 -15.99
N ARG A 219 -2.72 23.63 -14.77
CA ARG A 219 -3.50 23.63 -13.52
C ARG A 219 -4.68 22.65 -13.52
N LYS A 220 -4.66 21.66 -14.39
CA LYS A 220 -5.64 20.56 -14.39
C LYS A 220 -5.30 19.54 -13.33
N THR A 221 -6.30 18.78 -12.88
CA THR A 221 -6.10 17.67 -11.94
C THR A 221 -5.29 16.55 -12.59
N PRO A 222 -4.21 16.06 -11.95
CA PRO A 222 -3.45 14.93 -12.46
C PRO A 222 -4.24 13.63 -12.37
N LEU A 223 -3.76 12.59 -13.07
CA LEU A 223 -4.38 11.26 -13.06
C LEU A 223 -4.46 10.66 -11.66
N ALA A 224 -3.45 10.90 -10.83
CA ALA A 224 -3.39 10.47 -9.43
C ALA A 224 -3.28 11.70 -8.51
N PRO A 225 -4.38 12.35 -8.18
CA PRO A 225 -4.38 13.51 -7.30
C PRO A 225 -4.14 13.12 -5.84
N ALA A 226 -3.61 14.04 -5.06
CA ALA A 226 -3.18 13.79 -3.69
C ALA A 226 -4.31 13.27 -2.77
N HIS A 227 -5.56 13.72 -2.95
CA HIS A 227 -6.69 13.26 -2.12
C HIS A 227 -7.01 11.77 -2.35
N ILE A 228 -6.90 11.26 -3.59
CA ILE A 228 -7.08 9.84 -3.88
C ILE A 228 -5.93 9.03 -3.28
N ALA A 229 -4.68 9.47 -3.47
CA ALA A 229 -3.52 8.82 -2.86
C ALA A 229 -3.61 8.79 -1.34
N HIS A 230 -4.13 9.86 -0.72
CA HIS A 230 -4.40 9.92 0.71
C HIS A 230 -5.40 8.84 1.15
N ARG A 231 -6.53 8.69 0.44
CA ARG A 231 -7.55 7.66 0.76
C ARG A 231 -7.00 6.24 0.66
N SER A 232 -6.27 5.94 -0.40
CA SER A 232 -5.63 4.63 -0.58
C SER A 232 -4.62 4.34 0.52
N ASN A 233 -3.77 5.32 0.87
CA ASN A 233 -2.78 5.18 1.93
C ASN A 233 -3.43 5.11 3.32
N SER A 234 -4.52 5.84 3.56
CA SER A 234 -5.27 5.75 4.81
C SER A 234 -5.78 4.33 5.07
N ALA A 235 -6.30 3.64 4.03
CA ALA A 235 -6.71 2.24 4.15
C ALA A 235 -5.56 1.31 4.55
N CYS A 236 -4.34 1.56 4.06
CA CYS A 236 -3.14 0.82 4.49
C CYS A 236 -2.79 1.10 5.97
N ILE A 237 -2.81 2.36 6.38
CA ILE A 237 -2.45 2.78 7.75
C ILE A 237 -3.44 2.23 8.78
N ILE A 238 -4.74 2.33 8.53
CA ILE A 238 -5.76 1.80 9.45
C ILE A 238 -5.73 0.27 9.51
N SER A 239 -5.32 -0.41 8.44
CA SER A 239 -5.05 -1.84 8.45
C SER A 239 -3.88 -2.17 9.40
N TRP A 240 -2.78 -1.42 9.32
CA TRP A 240 -1.66 -1.57 10.25
C TRP A 240 -2.07 -1.30 11.71
N ILE A 241 -2.88 -0.28 11.97
CA ILE A 241 -3.40 0.01 13.32
C ILE A 241 -4.21 -1.17 13.85
N ALA A 242 -5.09 -1.76 13.02
CA ALA A 242 -5.84 -2.95 13.39
C ALA A 242 -4.93 -4.16 13.69
N MET A 243 -3.87 -4.36 12.89
CA MET A 243 -2.84 -5.38 13.17
C MET A 243 -2.18 -5.18 14.54
N LYS A 244 -1.82 -3.94 14.88
CA LYS A 244 -1.17 -3.60 16.16
C LYS A 244 -2.09 -3.82 17.35
N LEU A 245 -3.37 -3.49 17.22
CA LEU A 245 -4.34 -3.60 18.29
C LEU A 245 -4.93 -5.01 18.42
N GLY A 246 -4.88 -5.83 17.37
CA GLY A 246 -5.34 -7.22 17.37
C GLY A 246 -6.84 -7.37 17.68
N ARG A 247 -7.65 -6.39 17.33
CA ARG A 247 -9.10 -6.38 17.54
C ARG A 247 -9.84 -5.65 16.41
N PRO A 248 -11.14 -5.96 16.20
CA PRO A 248 -11.94 -5.23 15.21
C PRO A 248 -12.03 -3.74 15.53
N LEU A 249 -11.96 -2.91 14.49
CA LEU A 249 -12.09 -1.46 14.56
C LEU A 249 -13.19 -0.98 13.61
N THR A 250 -13.92 0.06 14.04
CA THR A 250 -14.90 0.76 13.20
C THR A 250 -14.32 2.09 12.77
N TRP A 251 -14.32 2.36 11.47
CA TRP A 251 -13.79 3.57 10.87
C TRP A 251 -14.89 4.40 10.21
N ASP A 252 -14.87 5.70 10.45
CA ASP A 252 -15.67 6.66 9.69
C ASP A 252 -14.81 7.27 8.59
N PRO A 253 -14.97 6.86 7.32
CA PRO A 253 -14.13 7.35 6.22
C PRO A 253 -14.39 8.83 5.88
N LYS A 254 -15.52 9.40 6.30
CA LYS A 254 -15.83 10.82 6.10
C LYS A 254 -15.14 11.70 7.15
N ALA A 255 -15.22 11.28 8.42
CA ALA A 255 -14.57 11.98 9.51
C ALA A 255 -13.07 11.66 9.63
N GLU A 256 -12.61 10.61 8.94
CA GLU A 256 -11.25 10.06 9.03
C GLU A 256 -10.81 9.76 10.45
N ARG A 257 -11.69 9.06 11.18
CA ARG A 257 -11.49 8.69 12.59
C ARG A 257 -12.08 7.31 12.90
N PHE A 258 -11.45 6.65 13.86
CA PHE A 258 -12.04 5.48 14.47
C PHE A 258 -13.20 5.90 15.38
N VAL A 259 -14.32 5.18 15.27
CA VAL A 259 -15.54 5.49 16.03
C VAL A 259 -15.40 5.03 17.47
N ASN A 260 -15.51 5.96 18.42
CA ASN A 260 -15.43 5.70 19.86
C ASN A 260 -14.17 4.91 20.30
N ASP A 261 -13.01 5.20 19.68
CA ASP A 261 -11.77 4.49 19.95
C ASP A 261 -10.57 5.46 20.02
N ASP A 262 -10.34 6.04 21.19
CA ASP A 262 -9.28 7.01 21.41
C ASP A 262 -7.87 6.39 21.27
N GLN A 263 -7.71 5.12 21.63
CA GLN A 263 -6.45 4.40 21.46
C GLN A 263 -6.09 4.29 19.98
N ALA A 264 -7.02 3.84 19.14
CA ALA A 264 -6.79 3.73 17.72
C ALA A 264 -6.59 5.12 17.08
N ASN A 265 -7.36 6.13 17.50
CA ASN A 265 -7.22 7.50 17.02
C ASN A 265 -5.87 8.12 17.37
N SER A 266 -5.29 7.81 18.53
CA SER A 266 -3.96 8.30 18.91
C SER A 266 -2.83 7.75 18.02
N MET A 267 -3.06 6.63 17.32
CA MET A 267 -2.10 6.01 16.42
C MET A 267 -2.14 6.58 14.99
N LEU A 268 -3.09 7.46 14.68
CA LEU A 268 -3.16 8.13 13.37
C LEU A 268 -2.05 9.17 13.16
N SER A 269 -1.35 9.56 14.21
CA SER A 269 -0.23 10.48 14.16
C SER A 269 0.93 9.95 15.01
N LEU A 270 2.13 10.01 14.47
CA LEU A 270 3.34 9.67 15.20
C LEU A 270 3.94 10.94 15.85
N PRO A 271 4.51 10.82 17.07
CA PRO A 271 5.27 11.89 17.68
C PRO A 271 6.39 12.36 16.74
N GLN A 272 6.57 13.67 16.63
CA GLN A 272 7.60 14.28 15.79
C GLN A 272 8.65 14.95 16.65
N ARG A 273 9.94 14.81 16.29
CA ARG A 273 11.03 15.51 16.98
C ARG A 273 10.88 17.02 16.83
N GLU A 274 11.30 17.75 17.86
CA GLU A 274 11.38 19.20 17.84
C GLU A 274 12.28 19.69 16.68
N GLY A 275 11.85 20.75 16.00
CA GLY A 275 12.53 21.30 14.82
C GLY A 275 12.23 20.60 13.48
N PHE A 276 11.67 19.39 13.49
CA PHE A 276 11.34 18.63 12.28
C PHE A 276 9.84 18.40 12.09
N GLY A 277 9.02 18.83 13.04
CA GLY A 277 7.57 18.66 12.97
C GLY A 277 6.91 19.58 11.95
N ILE A 278 5.78 19.16 11.40
CA ILE A 278 5.01 19.94 10.41
C ILE A 278 4.66 21.34 10.91
N HIS A 279 4.43 21.51 12.20
CA HIS A 279 4.16 22.82 12.81
C HIS A 279 5.36 23.77 12.76
N THR A 280 6.58 23.26 12.69
CA THR A 280 7.79 24.08 12.51
C THR A 280 7.90 24.56 11.08
N ILE A 281 7.61 23.66 10.12
CA ILE A 281 7.68 23.96 8.67
C ILE A 281 6.59 24.97 8.26
N LEU A 282 5.39 24.87 8.84
CA LEU A 282 4.28 25.79 8.51
C LEU A 282 4.44 27.19 9.13
N LYS A 283 5.39 27.40 10.04
CA LYS A 283 5.70 28.71 10.66
C LYS A 283 6.87 29.43 9.98
N SER A 284 7.62 28.76 9.13
CA SER A 284 8.71 29.29 8.31
C SER A 284 8.19 29.74 6.92
#